data_1c3e755aece514b47a2729a2451bfc56
#
_entry.id   1c3e755aece514b47a2729a2451bfc56
#
_cell.length_a   1.000
_cell.length_b   1.000
_cell.length_c   1.000
_cell.angle_alpha   90.00
_cell.angle_beta   90.00
_cell.angle_gamma   90.00
#
_symmetry.space_group_name_H-M   'P 1'
#
loop_
_entity.id
_entity.type
_entity.pdbx_description
1 polymer ?
#
loop_
_entity_poly.entity_id
_entity_poly.type
_entity_poly.pdbx_seq_one_letter_code
_entity_poly.pdbx_strand_id
1 'polypeptide(L)'
;MKVALVTGAATGIGAAISRRLASDGMAVGVLDLLSDAARKVADEINSAGGKALALQADITNREQVKAAVARLRDAFGSITVLVNNAGITGSVAFEELTDAQWDRMFEVNTKGTFIVTQVVLPDMKAAGWGRIVNISSSSAQSGAVRMAHYSASKGAIIALTKTLARELGPLGITCNNIPPRFVMNTVMSEKHFSAAPIEAREEWIKAGPICRQGEPEDIAGACAWLVRDETGYVTGQTIGVNGGRYI
;
A
#
# COMPACT_ATOMS: atom_id res chain seq x y z
N MET A 1 1.50 -19.54 -11.67
CA MET A 1 1.23 -18.08 -11.75
C MET A 1 1.08 -17.58 -10.32
N LYS A 2 1.73 -16.49 -9.95
CA LYS A 2 1.56 -15.87 -8.61
C LYS A 2 0.26 -15.06 -8.56
N VAL A 3 -0.39 -15.04 -7.40
CA VAL A 3 -1.61 -14.26 -7.16
C VAL A 3 -1.28 -13.16 -6.17
N ALA A 4 -1.58 -11.91 -6.52
CA ALA A 4 -1.38 -10.74 -5.71
C ALA A 4 -2.72 -10.15 -5.24
N LEU A 5 -2.81 -9.74 -3.99
CA LEU A 5 -3.89 -8.91 -3.46
C LEU A 5 -3.33 -7.50 -3.19
N VAL A 6 -3.93 -6.49 -3.79
CA VAL A 6 -3.59 -5.08 -3.56
C VAL A 6 -4.79 -4.38 -2.93
N THR A 7 -4.60 -3.76 -1.76
CA THR A 7 -5.66 -3.00 -1.07
C THR A 7 -5.58 -1.51 -1.40
N GLY A 8 -6.72 -0.81 -1.42
CA GLY A 8 -6.79 0.59 -1.86
C GLY A 8 -6.38 0.72 -3.33
N ALA A 9 -6.82 -0.23 -4.15
CA ALA A 9 -6.30 -0.46 -5.49
C ALA A 9 -7.12 0.24 -6.61
N ALA A 10 -8.16 0.98 -6.24
CA ALA A 10 -9.02 1.67 -7.22
C ALA A 10 -8.37 2.90 -7.85
N THR A 11 -7.40 3.52 -7.19
CA THR A 11 -6.79 4.79 -7.63
C THR A 11 -5.31 4.90 -7.24
N GLY A 12 -4.61 5.88 -7.79
CA GLY A 12 -3.28 6.31 -7.38
C GLY A 12 -2.26 5.17 -7.31
N ILE A 13 -1.53 5.09 -6.19
CA ILE A 13 -0.45 4.13 -5.97
C ILE A 13 -0.94 2.69 -6.10
N GLY A 14 -2.08 2.35 -5.48
CA GLY A 14 -2.61 0.98 -5.53
C GLY A 14 -3.00 0.54 -6.93
N ALA A 15 -3.59 1.42 -7.73
CA ALA A 15 -3.93 1.13 -9.13
C ALA A 15 -2.66 0.94 -9.99
N ALA A 16 -1.64 1.78 -9.82
CA ALA A 16 -0.36 1.65 -10.51
C ALA A 16 0.36 0.34 -10.14
N ILE A 17 0.38 -0.02 -8.85
CA ILE A 17 0.91 -1.30 -8.39
C ILE A 17 0.16 -2.46 -9.03
N SER A 18 -1.19 -2.41 -9.06
CA SER A 18 -2.01 -3.48 -9.64
C SER A 18 -1.70 -3.69 -11.12
N ARG A 19 -1.65 -2.61 -11.92
CA ARG A 19 -1.28 -2.67 -13.34
C ARG A 19 0.14 -3.22 -13.52
N ARG A 20 1.09 -2.78 -12.72
CA ARG A 20 2.48 -3.22 -12.81
C ARG A 20 2.62 -4.72 -12.48
N LEU A 21 2.03 -5.21 -11.40
CA LEU A 21 2.12 -6.62 -11.03
C LEU A 21 1.43 -7.51 -12.07
N ALA A 22 0.32 -7.06 -12.66
CA ALA A 22 -0.35 -7.76 -13.75
C ALA A 22 0.51 -7.81 -15.01
N SER A 23 1.19 -6.71 -15.39
CA SER A 23 2.11 -6.69 -16.52
C SER A 23 3.35 -7.57 -16.30
N ASP A 24 3.75 -7.79 -15.04
CA ASP A 24 4.80 -8.74 -14.66
C ASP A 24 4.28 -10.22 -14.60
N GLY A 25 3.03 -10.48 -15.05
CA GLY A 25 2.46 -11.82 -15.23
C GLY A 25 1.75 -12.39 -14.00
N MET A 26 1.44 -11.60 -13.00
CA MET A 26 0.67 -12.01 -11.83
C MET A 26 -0.85 -11.88 -12.09
N ALA A 27 -1.66 -12.72 -11.46
CA ALA A 27 -3.09 -12.44 -11.33
C ALA A 27 -3.31 -11.52 -10.13
N VAL A 28 -4.17 -10.49 -10.27
CA VAL A 28 -4.29 -9.42 -9.28
C VAL A 28 -5.72 -9.26 -8.77
N GLY A 29 -5.89 -9.34 -7.47
CA GLY A 29 -7.10 -8.86 -6.77
C GLY A 29 -6.99 -7.35 -6.53
N VAL A 30 -7.85 -6.59 -7.20
CA VAL A 30 -7.96 -5.13 -7.06
C VAL A 30 -9.01 -4.85 -5.97
N LEU A 31 -8.58 -4.72 -4.72
CA LEU A 31 -9.48 -4.56 -3.58
C LEU A 31 -9.61 -3.10 -3.16
N ASP A 32 -10.84 -2.61 -3.10
CA ASP A 32 -11.15 -1.25 -2.65
C ASP A 32 -12.59 -1.16 -2.07
N LEU A 33 -12.87 -0.07 -1.37
CA LEU A 33 -14.24 0.32 -1.00
C LEU A 33 -15.04 0.77 -2.21
N LEU A 34 -14.37 1.41 -3.18
CA LEU A 34 -14.93 2.01 -4.39
C LEU A 34 -15.05 0.95 -5.50
N SER A 35 -16.15 0.17 -5.47
CA SER A 35 -16.33 -1.00 -6.36
C SER A 35 -16.19 -0.67 -7.85
N ASP A 36 -16.80 0.44 -8.31
CA ASP A 36 -16.79 0.80 -9.73
C ASP A 36 -15.41 1.25 -10.21
N ALA A 37 -14.68 1.99 -9.38
CA ALA A 37 -13.30 2.37 -9.68
C ALA A 37 -12.36 1.15 -9.65
N ALA A 38 -12.54 0.21 -8.72
CA ALA A 38 -11.79 -1.04 -8.69
C ALA A 38 -12.08 -1.90 -9.94
N ARG A 39 -13.36 -1.94 -10.37
CA ARG A 39 -13.76 -2.62 -11.60
C ARG A 39 -13.09 -2.02 -12.82
N LYS A 40 -13.07 -0.69 -12.95
CA LYS A 40 -12.39 -0.01 -14.05
C LYS A 40 -10.91 -0.41 -14.16
N VAL A 41 -10.19 -0.44 -13.03
CA VAL A 41 -8.78 -0.88 -13.01
C VAL A 41 -8.64 -2.33 -13.41
N ALA A 42 -9.51 -3.22 -12.93
CA ALA A 42 -9.47 -4.64 -13.30
C ALA A 42 -9.78 -4.84 -14.79
N ASP A 43 -10.75 -4.12 -15.34
CA ASP A 43 -11.11 -4.19 -16.77
C ASP A 43 -9.97 -3.66 -17.66
N GLU A 44 -9.30 -2.57 -17.28
CA GLU A 44 -8.11 -2.06 -17.96
C GLU A 44 -6.99 -3.12 -18.00
N ILE A 45 -6.71 -3.79 -16.87
CA ILE A 45 -5.72 -4.86 -16.79
C ILE A 45 -6.11 -6.03 -17.69
N ASN A 46 -7.36 -6.47 -17.64
CA ASN A 46 -7.86 -7.58 -18.45
C ASN A 46 -7.84 -7.26 -19.94
N SER A 47 -8.21 -6.04 -20.33
CA SER A 47 -8.14 -5.57 -21.72
C SER A 47 -6.72 -5.49 -22.27
N ALA A 48 -5.73 -5.28 -21.40
CA ALA A 48 -4.31 -5.32 -21.75
C ALA A 48 -3.73 -6.75 -21.76
N GLY A 49 -4.55 -7.80 -21.61
CA GLY A 49 -4.13 -9.20 -21.63
C GLY A 49 -3.65 -9.74 -20.28
N GLY A 50 -3.77 -8.97 -19.22
CA GLY A 50 -3.49 -9.40 -17.84
C GLY A 50 -4.64 -10.19 -17.23
N LYS A 51 -4.54 -10.48 -15.92
CA LYS A 51 -5.60 -11.15 -15.14
C LYS A 51 -5.88 -10.36 -13.88
N ALA A 52 -7.07 -9.80 -13.76
CA ALA A 52 -7.48 -9.07 -12.57
C ALA A 52 -8.94 -9.34 -12.19
N LEU A 53 -9.22 -9.28 -10.90
CA LEU A 53 -10.54 -9.39 -10.31
C LEU A 53 -10.81 -8.20 -9.39
N ALA A 54 -11.87 -7.44 -9.66
CA ALA A 54 -12.32 -6.38 -8.77
C ALA A 54 -13.00 -6.97 -7.54
N LEU A 55 -12.60 -6.49 -6.38
CA LEU A 55 -13.07 -6.93 -5.07
C LEU A 55 -13.49 -5.72 -4.25
N GLN A 56 -14.71 -5.74 -3.74
CA GLN A 56 -15.19 -4.70 -2.83
C GLN A 56 -15.11 -5.20 -1.38
N ALA A 57 -14.38 -4.46 -0.53
CA ALA A 57 -14.37 -4.69 0.91
C ALA A 57 -13.87 -3.46 1.67
N ASP A 58 -14.45 -3.25 2.87
CA ASP A 58 -13.83 -2.43 3.91
C ASP A 58 -12.77 -3.28 4.62
N ILE A 59 -11.51 -2.85 4.59
CA ILE A 59 -10.41 -3.58 5.22
C ILE A 59 -10.53 -3.65 6.75
N THR A 60 -11.36 -2.80 7.36
CA THR A 60 -11.66 -2.83 8.79
C THR A 60 -12.70 -3.90 9.14
N ASN A 61 -13.44 -4.40 8.16
CA ASN A 61 -14.45 -5.45 8.32
C ASN A 61 -13.88 -6.82 7.91
N ARG A 62 -13.53 -7.63 8.90
CA ARG A 62 -12.90 -8.93 8.72
C ARG A 62 -13.72 -9.88 7.82
N GLU A 63 -15.03 -9.89 7.95
CA GLU A 63 -15.85 -10.81 7.16
C GLU A 63 -15.93 -10.39 5.68
N GLN A 64 -15.97 -9.09 5.39
CA GLN A 64 -15.85 -8.62 4.01
C GLN A 64 -14.48 -8.97 3.42
N VAL A 65 -13.39 -8.82 4.19
CA VAL A 65 -12.04 -9.20 3.74
C VAL A 65 -11.96 -10.71 3.47
N LYS A 66 -12.49 -11.55 4.35
CA LYS A 66 -12.54 -13.00 4.14
C LYS A 66 -13.31 -13.36 2.86
N ALA A 67 -14.49 -12.76 2.65
CA ALA A 67 -15.29 -13.00 1.45
C ALA A 67 -14.56 -12.59 0.17
N ALA A 68 -13.90 -11.42 0.17
CA ALA A 68 -13.12 -10.94 -0.96
C ALA A 68 -11.92 -11.86 -1.26
N VAL A 69 -11.20 -12.29 -0.22
CA VAL A 69 -10.07 -13.22 -0.33
C VAL A 69 -10.53 -14.59 -0.86
N ALA A 70 -11.66 -15.12 -0.39
CA ALA A 70 -12.23 -16.37 -0.90
C ALA A 70 -12.53 -16.27 -2.40
N ARG A 71 -13.19 -15.20 -2.84
CA ARG A 71 -13.46 -14.97 -4.28
C ARG A 71 -12.19 -14.90 -5.11
N LEU A 72 -11.12 -14.31 -4.60
CA LEU A 72 -9.84 -14.25 -5.31
C LEU A 72 -9.19 -15.62 -5.40
N ARG A 73 -9.24 -16.41 -4.31
CA ARG A 73 -8.77 -17.81 -4.30
C ARG A 73 -9.51 -18.70 -5.30
N ASP A 74 -10.83 -18.57 -5.36
CA ASP A 74 -11.68 -19.33 -6.30
C ASP A 74 -11.34 -18.99 -7.75
N ALA A 75 -11.02 -17.73 -8.04
CA ALA A 75 -10.71 -17.27 -9.39
C ALA A 75 -9.29 -17.64 -9.85
N PHE A 76 -8.29 -17.51 -8.98
CA PHE A 76 -6.89 -17.57 -9.40
C PHE A 76 -5.98 -18.46 -8.53
N GLY A 77 -6.48 -19.00 -7.43
CA GLY A 77 -5.72 -19.84 -6.50
C GLY A 77 -5.13 -19.05 -5.32
N SER A 78 -4.21 -19.68 -4.60
CA SER A 78 -3.61 -19.17 -3.37
C SER A 78 -2.92 -17.82 -3.52
N ILE A 79 -3.19 -16.91 -2.60
CA ILE A 79 -2.63 -15.56 -2.61
C ILE A 79 -1.25 -15.58 -1.94
N THR A 80 -0.22 -15.34 -2.73
CA THR A 80 1.17 -15.38 -2.26
C THR A 80 1.87 -14.02 -2.26
N VAL A 81 1.24 -12.98 -2.80
CA VAL A 81 1.70 -11.61 -2.74
C VAL A 81 0.61 -10.73 -2.12
N LEU A 82 0.98 -9.93 -1.13
CA LEU A 82 0.09 -8.97 -0.49
C LEU A 82 0.69 -7.58 -0.50
N VAL A 83 -0.05 -6.60 -1.01
CA VAL A 83 0.31 -5.18 -0.92
C VAL A 83 -0.74 -4.46 -0.07
N ASN A 84 -0.36 -4.10 1.14
CA ASN A 84 -1.16 -3.29 2.04
C ASN A 84 -0.95 -1.81 1.70
N ASN A 85 -1.77 -1.27 0.81
CA ASN A 85 -1.71 0.11 0.37
C ASN A 85 -2.89 0.95 0.87
N ALA A 86 -4.05 0.35 1.15
CA ALA A 86 -5.22 1.06 1.63
C ALA A 86 -4.91 1.90 2.89
N GLY A 87 -5.43 3.11 2.92
CA GLY A 87 -5.25 3.99 4.06
C GLY A 87 -5.94 5.33 3.87
N ILE A 88 -6.10 6.05 4.97
CA ILE A 88 -6.63 7.41 5.01
C ILE A 88 -5.59 8.37 5.56
N THR A 89 -5.78 9.65 5.32
CA THR A 89 -4.96 10.75 5.85
C THR A 89 -5.84 11.83 6.46
N GLY A 90 -5.24 12.68 7.28
CA GLY A 90 -5.90 13.83 7.89
C GLY A 90 -4.89 14.88 8.33
N SER A 91 -5.33 16.12 8.42
CA SER A 91 -4.52 17.25 8.92
C SER A 91 -5.35 18.04 9.91
N VAL A 92 -4.90 18.08 11.18
CA VAL A 92 -5.55 18.78 12.29
C VAL A 92 -4.47 19.15 13.32
N ALA A 93 -4.59 20.30 13.99
CA ALA A 93 -3.65 20.66 15.05
C ALA A 93 -3.72 19.64 16.19
N PHE A 94 -2.60 19.40 16.85
CA PHE A 94 -2.53 18.33 17.86
C PHE A 94 -3.52 18.56 19.00
N GLU A 95 -3.67 19.78 19.44
CA GLU A 95 -4.60 20.21 20.48
C GLU A 95 -6.08 20.14 20.10
N GLU A 96 -6.38 20.09 18.80
CA GLU A 96 -7.74 19.99 18.24
C GLU A 96 -8.09 18.53 17.83
N LEU A 97 -7.10 17.61 17.89
CA LEU A 97 -7.29 16.23 17.48
C LEU A 97 -8.18 15.47 18.47
N THR A 98 -9.33 15.00 17.98
CA THR A 98 -10.27 14.24 18.80
C THR A 98 -9.90 12.75 18.86
N ASP A 99 -10.33 12.07 19.95
CA ASP A 99 -10.17 10.61 20.10
C ASP A 99 -10.78 9.85 18.91
N ALA A 100 -11.96 10.25 18.44
CA ALA A 100 -12.61 9.62 17.30
C ALA A 100 -11.79 9.73 15.99
N GLN A 101 -11.12 10.86 15.75
CA GLN A 101 -10.23 11.02 14.60
C GLN A 101 -8.97 10.16 14.74
N TRP A 102 -8.42 10.09 15.94
CA TRP A 102 -7.29 9.22 16.26
C TRP A 102 -7.65 7.76 16.04
N ASP A 103 -8.73 7.29 16.66
CA ASP A 103 -9.18 5.90 16.58
C ASP A 103 -9.49 5.49 15.14
N ARG A 104 -10.19 6.34 14.37
CA ARG A 104 -10.48 6.06 12.96
C ARG A 104 -9.22 5.92 12.12
N MET A 105 -8.20 6.75 12.37
CA MET A 105 -6.91 6.67 11.67
C MET A 105 -6.21 5.33 11.93
N PHE A 106 -6.16 4.90 13.18
CA PHE A 106 -5.57 3.62 13.56
C PHE A 106 -6.40 2.42 13.10
N GLU A 107 -7.72 2.53 13.17
CA GLU A 107 -8.61 1.47 12.70
C GLU A 107 -8.37 1.16 11.22
N VAL A 108 -8.31 2.19 10.37
CA VAL A 108 -8.08 1.97 8.94
C VAL A 108 -6.63 1.61 8.65
N ASN A 109 -5.68 2.48 9.03
CA ASN A 109 -4.30 2.36 8.59
C ASN A 109 -3.55 1.19 9.24
N THR A 110 -3.86 0.88 10.49
CA THR A 110 -3.13 -0.12 11.28
C THR A 110 -3.91 -1.41 11.43
N LYS A 111 -5.13 -1.35 12.00
CA LYS A 111 -5.96 -2.55 12.21
C LYS A 111 -6.42 -3.17 10.89
N GLY A 112 -6.76 -2.35 9.87
CA GLY A 112 -7.10 -2.85 8.55
C GLY A 112 -5.96 -3.65 7.92
N THR A 113 -4.73 -3.11 7.97
CA THR A 113 -3.51 -3.81 7.51
C THR A 113 -3.31 -5.14 8.25
N PHE A 114 -3.48 -5.16 9.57
CA PHE A 114 -3.43 -6.37 10.39
C PHE A 114 -4.49 -7.40 9.93
N ILE A 115 -5.75 -6.99 9.75
CA ILE A 115 -6.83 -7.89 9.34
C ILE A 115 -6.53 -8.55 8.00
N VAL A 116 -6.18 -7.76 6.98
CA VAL A 116 -5.91 -8.29 5.63
C VAL A 116 -4.72 -9.24 5.66
N THR A 117 -3.63 -8.85 6.32
CA THR A 117 -2.44 -9.69 6.44
C THR A 117 -2.77 -11.03 7.10
N GLN A 118 -3.52 -11.01 8.20
CA GLN A 118 -3.88 -12.23 8.92
C GLN A 118 -4.78 -13.17 8.10
N VAL A 119 -5.68 -12.62 7.27
CA VAL A 119 -6.59 -13.42 6.42
C VAL A 119 -5.85 -14.07 5.23
N VAL A 120 -4.84 -13.39 4.70
CA VAL A 120 -4.04 -13.90 3.55
C VAL A 120 -2.93 -14.84 4.00
N LEU A 121 -2.38 -14.65 5.18
CA LEU A 121 -1.20 -15.37 5.68
C LEU A 121 -1.26 -16.92 5.58
N PRO A 122 -2.41 -17.59 5.80
CA PRO A 122 -2.51 -19.04 5.65
C PRO A 122 -2.07 -19.55 4.27
N ASP A 123 -2.37 -18.82 3.19
CA ASP A 123 -1.97 -19.19 1.83
C ASP A 123 -0.45 -19.17 1.65
N MET A 124 0.18 -18.11 2.13
CA MET A 124 1.64 -17.96 2.07
C MET A 124 2.34 -19.05 2.89
N LYS A 125 1.81 -19.36 4.09
CA LYS A 125 2.34 -20.45 4.93
C LYS A 125 2.22 -21.81 4.24
N ALA A 126 1.07 -22.12 3.64
CA ALA A 126 0.85 -23.37 2.92
C ALA A 126 1.77 -23.50 1.68
N ALA A 127 2.08 -22.37 1.03
CA ALA A 127 2.98 -22.33 -0.10
C ALA A 127 4.48 -22.39 0.28
N GLY A 128 4.84 -22.18 1.55
CA GLY A 128 6.24 -22.00 1.97
C GLY A 128 6.93 -20.81 1.29
N TRP A 129 6.14 -19.87 0.77
CA TRP A 129 6.60 -18.68 0.04
C TRP A 129 5.58 -17.55 0.12
N GLY A 130 6.05 -16.35 0.34
CA GLY A 130 5.20 -15.17 0.35
C GLY A 130 5.96 -13.86 0.27
N ARG A 131 5.28 -12.82 -0.20
CA ARG A 131 5.80 -11.46 -0.25
C ARG A 131 4.76 -10.48 0.27
N ILE A 132 5.10 -9.76 1.32
CA ILE A 132 4.26 -8.71 1.91
C ILE A 132 4.97 -7.37 1.71
N VAL A 133 4.28 -6.43 1.08
CA VAL A 133 4.74 -5.05 0.94
C VAL A 133 3.73 -4.13 1.61
N ASN A 134 4.16 -3.39 2.61
CA ASN A 134 3.35 -2.41 3.30
C ASN A 134 3.67 -1.00 2.78
N ILE A 135 2.65 -0.21 2.48
CA ILE A 135 2.81 1.19 2.09
C ILE A 135 2.58 2.07 3.32
N SER A 136 3.69 2.58 3.89
CA SER A 136 3.63 3.52 5.00
C SER A 136 3.64 4.99 4.51
N SER A 137 4.46 5.81 5.08
CA SER A 137 4.69 7.20 4.66
C SER A 137 6.02 7.69 5.23
N SER A 138 6.70 8.55 4.52
CA SER A 138 7.87 9.25 5.05
C SER A 138 7.54 10.15 6.26
N SER A 139 6.28 10.56 6.43
CA SER A 139 5.83 11.26 7.64
C SER A 139 6.02 10.44 8.92
N ALA A 140 6.05 9.11 8.81
CA ALA A 140 6.38 8.21 9.92
C ALA A 140 7.87 8.25 10.31
N GLN A 141 8.73 8.75 9.43
CA GLN A 141 10.17 8.84 9.64
C GLN A 141 10.60 10.25 10.04
N SER A 142 10.03 11.28 9.39
CA SER A 142 10.41 12.70 9.61
C SER A 142 9.45 13.48 10.50
N GLY A 143 8.29 12.94 10.81
CA GLY A 143 7.16 13.73 11.30
C GLY A 143 6.52 14.56 10.19
N ALA A 144 5.31 15.04 10.43
CA ALA A 144 4.63 16.01 9.58
C ALA A 144 3.72 16.90 10.44
N VAL A 145 3.82 18.21 10.27
CA VAL A 145 3.03 19.18 11.01
C VAL A 145 1.54 18.91 10.79
N ARG A 146 0.73 18.95 11.86
CA ARG A 146 -0.72 18.69 11.88
C ARG A 146 -1.13 17.26 11.47
N MET A 147 -0.21 16.29 11.46
CA MET A 147 -0.47 14.91 11.03
C MET A 147 -0.09 13.87 12.11
N ALA A 148 -0.22 14.21 13.39
CA ALA A 148 0.23 13.34 14.49
C ALA A 148 -0.36 11.92 14.42
N HIS A 149 -1.68 11.80 14.31
CA HIS A 149 -2.39 10.53 14.21
C HIS A 149 -2.00 9.73 12.95
N TYR A 150 -1.83 10.41 11.81
CA TYR A 150 -1.40 9.77 10.57
C TYR A 150 0.04 9.26 10.67
N SER A 151 0.97 10.11 11.09
CA SER A 151 2.39 9.74 11.26
C SER A 151 2.55 8.58 12.25
N ALA A 152 1.83 8.61 13.37
CA ALA A 152 1.83 7.54 14.37
C ALA A 152 1.28 6.22 13.78
N SER A 153 0.14 6.26 13.06
CA SER A 153 -0.42 5.07 12.42
C SER A 153 0.50 4.45 11.38
N LYS A 154 1.20 5.28 10.59
CA LYS A 154 2.18 4.81 9.59
C LYS A 154 3.50 4.35 10.23
N GLY A 155 3.86 4.89 11.40
CA GLY A 155 4.95 4.39 12.24
C GLY A 155 4.67 3.00 12.78
N ALA A 156 3.44 2.72 13.19
CA ALA A 156 3.01 1.38 13.60
C ALA A 156 3.17 0.35 12.46
N ILE A 157 2.95 0.72 11.21
CA ILE A 157 3.17 -0.14 10.03
C ILE A 157 4.65 -0.48 9.85
N ILE A 158 5.56 0.48 10.08
CA ILE A 158 7.01 0.23 10.02
C ILE A 158 7.42 -0.79 11.10
N ALA A 159 6.92 -0.64 12.32
CA ALA A 159 7.19 -1.58 13.42
C ALA A 159 6.60 -2.96 13.13
N LEU A 160 5.35 -3.04 12.67
CA LEU A 160 4.67 -4.28 12.26
C LEU A 160 5.46 -5.01 11.16
N THR A 161 5.97 -4.30 10.17
CA THR A 161 6.79 -4.86 9.09
C THR A 161 8.01 -5.61 9.64
N LYS A 162 8.73 -5.00 10.59
CA LYS A 162 9.92 -5.61 11.20
C LYS A 162 9.58 -6.86 12.01
N THR A 163 8.48 -6.83 12.74
CA THR A 163 7.99 -7.98 13.52
C THR A 163 7.62 -9.14 12.59
N LEU A 164 6.80 -8.88 11.58
CA LEU A 164 6.39 -9.89 10.60
C LEU A 164 7.57 -10.48 9.82
N ALA A 165 8.58 -9.67 9.48
CA ALA A 165 9.78 -10.15 8.84
C ALA A 165 10.53 -11.19 9.69
N ARG A 166 10.60 -10.99 11.02
CA ARG A 166 11.23 -11.92 11.94
C ARG A 166 10.42 -13.20 12.16
N GLU A 167 9.10 -13.05 12.32
CA GLU A 167 8.19 -14.19 12.56
C GLU A 167 8.01 -15.07 11.33
N LEU A 168 7.94 -14.46 10.15
CA LEU A 168 7.57 -15.15 8.91
C LEU A 168 8.77 -15.53 8.05
N GLY A 169 9.95 -14.95 8.28
CA GLY A 169 11.17 -15.26 7.55
C GLY A 169 11.52 -16.75 7.53
N PRO A 170 11.46 -17.49 8.65
CA PRO A 170 11.68 -18.93 8.67
C PRO A 170 10.70 -19.75 7.82
N LEU A 171 9.57 -19.14 7.41
CA LEU A 171 8.54 -19.75 6.56
C LEU A 171 8.68 -19.37 5.07
N GLY A 172 9.80 -18.75 4.67
CA GLY A 172 10.02 -18.30 3.29
C GLY A 172 9.23 -17.05 2.87
N ILE A 173 8.69 -16.30 3.86
CA ILE A 173 7.87 -15.12 3.62
C ILE A 173 8.66 -13.86 3.99
N THR A 174 8.81 -12.93 3.03
CA THR A 174 9.41 -11.62 3.31
C THR A 174 8.34 -10.56 3.57
N CYS A 175 8.66 -9.60 4.43
CA CYS A 175 7.80 -8.46 4.72
C CYS A 175 8.65 -7.18 4.69
N ASN A 176 8.31 -6.26 3.76
CA ASN A 176 9.03 -5.00 3.58
C ASN A 176 8.07 -3.82 3.56
N ASN A 177 8.61 -2.62 3.71
CA ASN A 177 7.87 -1.38 3.78
C ASN A 177 8.39 -0.37 2.75
N ILE A 178 7.49 0.33 2.09
CA ILE A 178 7.80 1.48 1.25
C ILE A 178 7.15 2.72 1.86
N PRO A 179 7.90 3.76 2.28
CA PRO A 179 7.39 5.03 2.75
C PRO A 179 7.44 6.08 1.63
N PRO A 180 6.36 6.25 0.83
CA PRO A 180 6.33 7.26 -0.21
C PRO A 180 6.42 8.68 0.36
N ARG A 181 6.91 9.61 -0.46
CA ARG A 181 6.82 11.05 -0.21
C ARG A 181 6.59 11.81 -1.50
N PHE A 182 5.69 12.80 -1.47
CA PHE A 182 5.42 13.69 -2.59
C PHE A 182 5.01 12.95 -3.88
N VAL A 183 4.17 11.94 -3.75
CA VAL A 183 3.58 11.25 -4.89
C VAL A 183 2.31 11.99 -5.30
N MET A 184 2.32 12.53 -6.51
CA MET A 184 1.20 13.27 -7.10
C MET A 184 0.25 12.32 -7.83
N ASN A 185 -0.81 12.87 -8.44
CA ASN A 185 -1.81 12.11 -9.17
C ASN A 185 -2.50 11.02 -8.31
N THR A 186 -2.70 11.35 -7.03
CA THR A 186 -3.49 10.54 -6.10
C THR A 186 -4.58 11.39 -5.47
N VAL A 187 -5.73 10.78 -5.15
CA VAL A 187 -6.83 11.48 -4.45
C VAL A 187 -6.33 12.11 -3.14
N MET A 188 -5.38 11.48 -2.49
CA MET A 188 -4.77 11.97 -1.24
C MET A 188 -3.91 13.22 -1.47
N SER A 189 -3.09 13.23 -2.54
CA SER A 189 -2.24 14.37 -2.87
C SER A 189 -3.05 15.56 -3.36
N GLU A 190 -4.09 15.34 -4.16
CA GLU A 190 -4.97 16.41 -4.65
C GLU A 190 -5.60 17.20 -3.50
N LYS A 191 -6.08 16.52 -2.46
CA LYS A 191 -6.64 17.17 -1.26
C LYS A 191 -5.63 18.02 -0.49
N HIS A 192 -4.36 17.61 -0.47
CA HIS A 192 -3.33 18.32 0.31
C HIS A 192 -2.65 19.43 -0.49
N PHE A 193 -2.42 19.19 -1.78
CA PHE A 193 -1.66 20.12 -2.62
C PHE A 193 -2.54 21.14 -3.35
N SER A 194 -3.82 20.84 -3.59
CA SER A 194 -4.73 21.81 -4.24
C SER A 194 -4.87 23.12 -3.46
N ALA A 195 -4.69 23.09 -2.14
CA ALA A 195 -4.77 24.26 -1.29
C ALA A 195 -3.47 25.10 -1.23
N ALA A 196 -2.34 24.58 -1.72
CA ALA A 196 -1.07 25.30 -1.69
C ALA A 196 -0.88 26.14 -2.97
N PRO A 197 -0.30 27.39 -2.88
CA PRO A 197 0.07 28.19 -4.04
C PRO A 197 0.98 27.42 -4.99
N ILE A 198 0.88 27.70 -6.31
CA ILE A 198 1.67 27.00 -7.35
C ILE A 198 3.17 27.21 -7.10
N GLU A 199 3.58 28.43 -6.74
CA GLU A 199 4.96 28.80 -6.47
C GLU A 199 5.54 27.95 -5.32
N ALA A 200 4.78 27.78 -4.24
CA ALA A 200 5.20 26.94 -3.11
C ALA A 200 5.35 25.46 -3.50
N ARG A 201 4.50 24.98 -4.41
CA ARG A 201 4.62 23.60 -4.93
C ARG A 201 5.89 23.44 -5.77
N GLU A 202 6.20 24.40 -6.64
CA GLU A 202 7.40 24.39 -7.44
C GLU A 202 8.68 24.43 -6.59
N GLU A 203 8.69 25.28 -5.55
CA GLU A 203 9.79 25.32 -4.59
C GLU A 203 9.98 23.98 -3.88
N TRP A 204 8.89 23.36 -3.44
CA TRP A 204 8.97 22.02 -2.82
C TRP A 204 9.48 20.96 -3.78
N ILE A 205 9.12 21.04 -5.06
CA ILE A 205 9.63 20.11 -6.09
C ILE A 205 11.13 20.33 -6.28
N LYS A 206 11.56 21.57 -6.45
CA LYS A 206 12.96 21.95 -6.66
C LYS A 206 13.86 21.65 -5.44
N ALA A 207 13.31 21.70 -4.23
CA ALA A 207 14.05 21.39 -3.00
C ALA A 207 14.40 19.91 -2.80
N GLY A 208 13.89 19.00 -3.63
CA GLY A 208 14.26 17.59 -3.57
C GLY A 208 15.43 17.25 -4.48
N PRO A 209 16.32 16.32 -4.09
CA PRO A 209 17.50 15.94 -4.91
C PRO A 209 17.17 15.53 -6.35
N ILE A 210 16.02 14.84 -6.56
CA ILE A 210 15.59 14.42 -7.91
C ILE A 210 14.88 15.55 -8.68
N CYS A 211 14.55 16.67 -8.04
CA CYS A 211 13.95 17.85 -8.68
C CYS A 211 12.65 17.59 -9.47
N ARG A 212 11.93 16.52 -9.20
CA ARG A 212 10.58 16.23 -9.71
C ARG A 212 9.68 15.69 -8.61
N GLN A 213 8.40 15.74 -8.84
CA GLN A 213 7.43 15.02 -8.03
C GLN A 213 7.54 13.51 -8.27
N GLY A 214 7.18 12.70 -7.29
CA GLY A 214 7.01 11.25 -7.47
C GLY A 214 5.68 10.96 -8.17
N GLU A 215 5.68 9.90 -8.96
CA GLU A 215 4.48 9.36 -9.60
C GLU A 215 4.11 8.01 -8.97
N PRO A 216 2.85 7.56 -9.06
CA PRO A 216 2.45 6.24 -8.58
C PRO A 216 3.31 5.10 -9.14
N GLU A 217 3.80 5.24 -10.36
CA GLU A 217 4.67 4.30 -11.07
C GLU A 217 6.05 4.14 -10.41
N ASP A 218 6.59 5.18 -9.77
CA ASP A 218 7.84 5.10 -9.00
C ASP A 218 7.68 4.11 -7.83
N ILE A 219 6.53 4.17 -7.15
CA ILE A 219 6.22 3.26 -6.05
C ILE A 219 5.94 1.84 -6.57
N ALA A 220 5.21 1.74 -7.69
CA ALA A 220 4.89 0.46 -8.32
C ALA A 220 6.16 -0.28 -8.77
N GLY A 221 7.17 0.44 -9.28
CA GLY A 221 8.46 -0.14 -9.65
C GLY A 221 9.20 -0.77 -8.47
N ALA A 222 9.30 -0.07 -7.35
CA ALA A 222 9.91 -0.58 -6.12
C ALA A 222 9.12 -1.75 -5.52
N CYS A 223 7.79 -1.67 -5.52
CA CYS A 223 6.92 -2.75 -5.06
C CYS A 223 7.11 -4.01 -5.92
N ALA A 224 7.11 -3.87 -7.24
CA ALA A 224 7.32 -4.97 -8.17
C ALA A 224 8.69 -5.65 -7.96
N TRP A 225 9.73 -4.90 -7.67
CA TRP A 225 11.04 -5.46 -7.32
C TRP A 225 10.98 -6.27 -6.03
N LEU A 226 10.36 -5.76 -4.96
CA LEU A 226 10.27 -6.43 -3.66
C LEU A 226 9.52 -7.77 -3.67
N VAL A 227 8.67 -8.02 -4.67
CA VAL A 227 7.87 -9.25 -4.76
C VAL A 227 8.46 -10.31 -5.68
N ARG A 228 9.64 -10.10 -6.23
CA ARG A 228 10.35 -11.06 -7.07
C ARG A 228 10.97 -12.19 -6.26
N ASP A 229 11.30 -13.29 -6.93
CA ASP A 229 12.01 -14.42 -6.31
C ASP A 229 13.44 -14.03 -5.90
N GLU A 230 14.12 -13.27 -6.77
CA GLU A 230 15.50 -12.82 -6.57
C GLU A 230 15.70 -11.90 -5.34
N THR A 231 14.61 -11.30 -4.83
CA THR A 231 14.65 -10.45 -3.64
C THR A 231 14.38 -11.19 -2.33
N GLY A 232 14.45 -12.51 -2.35
CA GLY A 232 14.14 -13.37 -1.20
C GLY A 232 15.01 -13.14 0.06
N TYR A 233 16.14 -12.43 -0.07
CA TYR A 233 17.01 -12.07 1.07
C TYR A 233 16.75 -10.64 1.60
N VAL A 234 15.78 -9.92 1.02
CA VAL A 234 15.37 -8.58 1.47
C VAL A 234 14.11 -8.71 2.32
N THR A 235 14.24 -8.52 3.64
CA THR A 235 13.10 -8.56 4.56
C THR A 235 13.31 -7.60 5.73
N GLY A 236 12.22 -7.09 6.31
CA GLY A 236 12.23 -6.15 7.43
C GLY A 236 12.70 -4.73 7.05
N GLN A 237 12.91 -4.46 5.78
CA GLN A 237 13.48 -3.20 5.31
C GLN A 237 12.42 -2.14 5.09
N THR A 238 12.84 -0.89 5.27
CA THR A 238 12.10 0.30 4.88
C THR A 238 12.82 0.92 3.69
N ILE A 239 12.26 0.72 2.49
CA ILE A 239 12.87 1.16 1.23
C ILE A 239 12.30 2.53 0.85
N GLY A 240 13.10 3.58 1.01
CA GLY A 240 12.70 4.95 0.68
C GLY A 240 12.52 5.14 -0.82
N VAL A 241 11.28 5.47 -1.25
CA VAL A 241 10.99 5.90 -2.62
C VAL A 241 10.43 7.32 -2.54
N ASN A 242 11.33 8.29 -2.42
CA ASN A 242 11.00 9.65 -1.99
C ASN A 242 11.81 10.75 -2.72
N GLY A 243 12.52 10.40 -3.80
CA GLY A 243 13.35 11.34 -4.56
C GLY A 243 14.52 11.91 -3.76
N GLY A 244 15.01 11.20 -2.73
CA GLY A 244 16.10 11.66 -1.85
C GLY A 244 15.68 12.70 -0.80
N ARG A 245 14.38 12.95 -0.63
CA ARG A 245 13.87 13.97 0.32
C ARG A 245 14.01 13.57 1.78
N TYR A 246 14.22 12.31 2.01
CA TYR A 246 14.48 11.75 3.33
C TYR A 246 15.49 10.59 3.17
N ILE A 247 16.71 10.82 3.65
CA ILE A 247 17.85 9.91 3.59
C ILE A 247 18.48 9.77 4.97
#